data_8d9628936d6252cce170fec96ceec620
#
_entry.id   8d9628936d6252cce170fec96ceec620
#
_cell.length_a   1.000
_cell.length_b   1.000
_cell.length_c   1.000
_cell.angle_alpha   90.00
_cell.angle_beta   90.00
_cell.angle_gamma   90.00
#
_symmetry.space_group_name_H-M   'P 1'
#
loop_
_entity.id
_entity.type
_entity.pdbx_description
1 polymer ?
#
loop_
_entity_poly.entity_id
_entity_poly.type
_entity_poly.pdbx_seq_one_letter_code
_entity_poly.pdbx_strand_id
1 'polypeptide(L)'
;MRFVHAIVVLIGITSASTAFRDLDWYECMLQYQIYPRSFKDSDGDGIGDLRGIVEKLDYLVDLGVDAIWIQPFYKSPMRDLGYDVSDYRSPDPMFGSMTDLENLIKAVKERGLKLVIDFVPNHSSDEHDWFKLSQEGMAPYKDYYVWADGRIINESHTDVPNNWISLFEGSSAWAWNEKRRQYYYHVFSIKQPDLNYRNRALREEIINILRFWLKLGVDGFRIDAPGWLMEAPHFRDEPLNPDGDKGFAALQHVYTMFQEENFDLIHEWRMVLEEFKNKDGHTRLLSVEDFSVPQFKARYMGNSTYLMAQMPFNFMFEFKDYEENATNINHSIQSYLKTLPASGISNWASESHDYTRIPSRFGAESVDAWNMLQMLLPGILNVYYGMELGLEDSFIRQDQRQDHIGRTQFDTTTRDTSRTPMPWDNTKNGGFTTAEKPWLPIHSNYVHKNVKSQLEDPKSHLNTFKRLVKLRKTHVIRHGRFDTYVLSTWVFMYTRTLESETIAVIINLGTETEQICANNVAQTLPGVMTVHTPSRNSGYQIGDEVTLTSLIGRPCSELRPKSGLVLSTSNADTYSSGCSIFSNCIINLIVLATVMSLSTKIID
;
A
#
# COMPACT_ATOMS: atom_id res chain seq x y z
N MET A 1 36.37 58.45 -42.48
CA MET A 1 35.75 57.84 -41.28
C MET A 1 34.95 56.63 -41.68
N ARG A 2 35.49 55.44 -41.45
CA ARG A 2 34.83 54.17 -41.75
C ARG A 2 34.21 53.64 -40.47
N PHE A 3 32.85 53.55 -40.44
CA PHE A 3 32.13 52.90 -39.35
C PHE A 3 32.20 51.38 -39.55
N VAL A 4 32.82 50.67 -38.59
CA VAL A 4 32.81 49.22 -38.49
C VAL A 4 31.58 48.86 -37.65
N HIS A 5 30.59 48.21 -38.25
CA HIS A 5 29.47 47.63 -37.52
C HIS A 5 29.89 46.25 -37.02
N ALA A 6 29.98 46.09 -35.72
CA ALA A 6 30.16 44.79 -35.07
C ALA A 6 28.76 44.15 -34.91
N ILE A 7 28.48 43.11 -35.69
CA ILE A 7 27.33 42.27 -35.51
C ILE A 7 27.66 41.24 -34.41
N VAL A 8 27.04 41.41 -33.24
CA VAL A 8 27.07 40.39 -32.19
C VAL A 8 25.98 39.36 -32.48
N VAL A 9 26.37 38.19 -32.98
CA VAL A 9 25.46 37.07 -33.10
C VAL A 9 25.33 36.39 -31.71
N LEU A 10 24.24 36.65 -31.03
CA LEU A 10 23.83 35.88 -29.85
C LEU A 10 23.31 34.52 -30.35
N ILE A 11 24.12 33.49 -30.26
CA ILE A 11 23.68 32.11 -30.37
C ILE A 11 22.97 31.78 -29.06
N GLY A 12 21.68 31.91 -29.02
CA GLY A 12 20.85 31.39 -27.94
C GLY A 12 20.84 29.88 -27.99
N ILE A 13 21.64 29.25 -27.15
CA ILE A 13 21.50 27.82 -26.84
C ILE A 13 20.24 27.71 -26.02
N THR A 14 19.09 27.51 -26.68
CA THR A 14 17.88 27.02 -26.01
C THR A 14 18.14 25.55 -25.70
N SER A 15 18.64 25.25 -24.51
CA SER A 15 18.51 23.92 -23.94
C SER A 15 16.99 23.68 -23.84
N ALA A 16 16.44 22.88 -24.75
CA ALA A 16 15.10 22.36 -24.60
C ALA A 16 15.10 21.51 -23.30
N SER A 17 14.77 22.13 -22.20
CA SER A 17 14.36 21.40 -21.00
C SER A 17 13.18 20.54 -21.44
N THR A 18 13.38 19.24 -21.53
CA THR A 18 12.26 18.30 -21.65
C THR A 18 11.44 18.47 -20.38
N ALA A 19 10.36 19.24 -20.48
CA ALA A 19 9.43 19.40 -19.37
C ALA A 19 8.84 18.03 -19.08
N PHE A 20 9.22 17.44 -17.96
CA PHE A 20 8.60 16.20 -17.50
C PHE A 20 7.12 16.47 -17.20
N ARG A 21 6.27 15.47 -17.49
CA ARG A 21 4.87 15.54 -17.10
C ARG A 21 4.78 15.70 -15.57
N ASP A 22 4.01 16.66 -15.10
CA ASP A 22 3.67 16.77 -13.70
C ASP A 22 2.89 15.53 -13.26
N LEU A 23 3.39 14.86 -12.24
CA LEU A 23 2.73 13.69 -11.65
C LEU A 23 1.67 14.18 -10.66
N ASP A 24 0.49 13.54 -10.67
CA ASP A 24 -0.47 13.73 -9.60
C ASP A 24 0.10 13.15 -8.29
N TRP A 25 -0.36 13.65 -7.15
CA TRP A 25 0.22 13.34 -5.84
C TRP A 25 0.35 11.85 -5.53
N TYR A 26 -0.57 11.02 -6.04
CA TYR A 26 -0.60 9.58 -5.79
C TYR A 26 0.32 8.76 -6.71
N GLU A 27 0.70 9.27 -7.88
CA GLU A 27 1.35 8.47 -8.94
C GLU A 27 2.74 7.91 -8.56
N CYS A 28 3.41 8.53 -7.60
CA CYS A 28 4.70 8.05 -7.05
C CYS A 28 4.74 8.10 -5.53
N MET A 29 3.58 8.11 -4.86
CA MET A 29 3.51 8.27 -3.42
C MET A 29 4.15 7.10 -2.67
N LEU A 30 4.62 7.43 -1.48
CA LEU A 30 4.86 6.49 -0.38
C LEU A 30 3.64 6.53 0.53
N GLN A 31 2.79 5.51 0.45
CA GLN A 31 1.64 5.34 1.33
C GLN A 31 2.02 4.51 2.54
N TYR A 32 1.71 4.99 3.74
CA TYR A 32 1.99 4.28 4.99
C TYR A 32 0.68 3.75 5.60
N GLN A 33 0.59 2.44 5.70
CA GLN A 33 -0.57 1.72 6.22
C GLN A 33 -0.51 1.65 7.74
N ILE A 34 -1.51 2.21 8.40
CA ILE A 34 -1.64 2.26 9.86
C ILE A 34 -2.75 1.32 10.31
N TYR A 35 -2.40 0.39 11.21
CA TYR A 35 -3.37 -0.38 11.98
C TYR A 35 -3.64 0.38 13.29
N PRO A 36 -4.79 1.07 13.44
CA PRO A 36 -5.01 1.99 14.56
C PRO A 36 -4.72 1.37 15.92
N ARG A 37 -5.26 0.18 16.17
CA ARG A 37 -5.10 -0.59 17.42
C ARG A 37 -3.65 -0.79 17.86
N SER A 38 -2.72 -0.82 16.91
CA SER A 38 -1.32 -1.20 17.14
C SER A 38 -0.34 -0.07 16.92
N PHE A 39 -0.79 1.12 16.54
CA PHE A 39 0.14 2.18 16.19
C PHE A 39 0.62 2.97 17.41
N LYS A 40 -0.31 3.57 18.17
CA LYS A 40 0.01 4.26 19.42
C LYS A 40 -1.25 4.43 20.25
N ASP A 41 -1.16 4.05 21.51
CA ASP A 41 -2.17 4.30 22.54
C ASP A 41 -1.84 5.61 23.26
N SER A 42 -2.79 6.55 23.27
CA SER A 42 -2.64 7.87 23.89
C SER A 42 -3.27 7.99 25.27
N ASP A 43 -4.28 7.17 25.60
CA ASP A 43 -5.06 7.25 26.83
C ASP A 43 -4.74 6.16 27.87
N GLY A 44 -3.97 5.14 27.46
CA GLY A 44 -3.44 4.14 28.36
C GLY A 44 -4.40 2.98 28.63
N ASP A 45 -5.31 2.68 27.72
CA ASP A 45 -6.22 1.54 27.83
C ASP A 45 -5.64 0.22 27.25
N GLY A 46 -4.52 0.31 26.54
CA GLY A 46 -3.82 -0.80 25.89
C GLY A 46 -4.13 -0.96 24.41
N ILE A 47 -4.96 -0.11 23.84
CA ILE A 47 -5.39 -0.11 22.44
C ILE A 47 -4.96 1.20 21.79
N GLY A 48 -4.39 1.16 20.60
CA GLY A 48 -4.02 2.36 19.86
C GLY A 48 -5.26 3.12 19.34
N ASP A 49 -5.13 4.45 19.22
CA ASP A 49 -6.26 5.34 18.98
C ASP A 49 -5.91 6.49 18.01
N LEU A 50 -6.92 7.28 17.62
CA LEU A 50 -6.78 8.39 16.66
C LEU A 50 -5.87 9.51 17.20
N ARG A 51 -5.88 9.79 18.50
CA ARG A 51 -4.99 10.79 19.13
C ARG A 51 -3.54 10.29 19.11
N GLY A 52 -3.32 9.00 19.38
CA GLY A 52 -2.02 8.37 19.27
C GLY A 52 -1.44 8.44 17.85
N ILE A 53 -2.28 8.32 16.82
CA ILE A 53 -1.84 8.58 15.44
C ILE A 53 -1.39 10.03 15.29
N VAL A 54 -2.14 11.01 15.80
CA VAL A 54 -1.77 12.44 15.76
C VAL A 54 -0.42 12.68 16.43
N GLU A 55 -0.15 12.07 17.60
CA GLU A 55 1.14 12.18 18.31
C GLU A 55 2.34 11.70 17.47
N LYS A 56 2.12 10.82 16.49
CA LYS A 56 3.18 10.22 15.69
C LYS A 56 3.24 10.72 14.25
N LEU A 57 2.43 11.69 13.87
CA LEU A 57 2.45 12.25 12.51
C LEU A 57 3.81 12.88 12.15
N ASP A 58 4.51 13.52 13.09
CA ASP A 58 5.81 14.14 12.83
C ASP A 58 6.88 13.08 12.51
N TYR A 59 6.79 11.88 13.09
CA TYR A 59 7.61 10.73 12.70
C TYR A 59 7.37 10.33 11.24
N LEU A 60 6.13 10.29 10.79
CA LEU A 60 5.78 9.95 9.40
C LEU A 60 6.25 11.02 8.41
N VAL A 61 6.18 12.30 8.79
CA VAL A 61 6.75 13.40 8.00
C VAL A 61 8.26 13.26 7.88
N ASP A 62 8.97 12.99 9.00
CA ASP A 62 10.43 12.79 9.01
C ASP A 62 10.86 11.53 8.24
N LEU A 63 10.02 10.49 8.24
CA LEU A 63 10.21 9.30 7.40
C LEU A 63 10.05 9.60 5.91
N GLY A 64 9.32 10.68 5.57
CA GLY A 64 9.07 11.12 4.20
C GLY A 64 7.85 10.50 3.55
N VAL A 65 6.87 10.07 4.34
CA VAL A 65 5.55 9.58 3.89
C VAL A 65 4.81 10.69 3.13
N ASP A 66 4.08 10.33 2.08
CA ASP A 66 3.24 11.25 1.29
C ASP A 66 1.76 11.11 1.67
N ALA A 67 1.33 9.88 1.98
CA ALA A 67 -0.05 9.58 2.37
C ALA A 67 -0.09 8.53 3.49
N ILE A 68 -1.05 8.67 4.41
CA ILE A 68 -1.39 7.61 5.37
C ILE A 68 -2.68 6.92 4.93
N TRP A 69 -2.70 5.59 5.05
CA TRP A 69 -3.90 4.79 4.94
C TRP A 69 -4.22 4.21 6.30
N ILE A 70 -5.39 4.56 6.85
CA ILE A 70 -5.87 4.09 8.15
C ILE A 70 -6.90 2.98 7.92
N GLN A 71 -6.64 1.80 8.51
CA GLN A 71 -7.55 0.67 8.49
C GLN A 71 -8.83 0.97 9.29
N PRO A 72 -9.88 0.12 9.21
CA PRO A 72 -11.20 0.48 9.73
C PRO A 72 -11.17 0.94 11.18
N PHE A 73 -11.69 2.12 11.39
CA PHE A 73 -11.86 2.76 12.70
C PHE A 73 -13.34 3.02 13.02
N TYR A 74 -14.23 2.57 12.14
CA TYR A 74 -15.68 2.75 12.28
C TYR A 74 -16.23 2.01 13.48
N LYS A 75 -17.41 2.45 13.96
CA LYS A 75 -18.12 1.72 15.00
C LYS A 75 -18.37 0.28 14.58
N SER A 76 -17.97 -0.66 15.42
CA SER A 76 -17.97 -2.08 15.14
C SER A 76 -18.10 -2.90 16.43
N PRO A 77 -18.81 -4.03 16.43
CA PRO A 77 -18.75 -5.02 17.51
C PRO A 77 -17.39 -5.75 17.60
N MET A 78 -16.48 -5.49 16.67
CA MET A 78 -15.12 -6.03 16.64
C MET A 78 -15.03 -7.57 16.51
N ARG A 79 -15.98 -8.18 15.80
CA ARG A 79 -15.95 -9.62 15.49
C ARG A 79 -14.84 -9.95 14.50
N ASP A 80 -14.63 -9.05 13.54
CA ASP A 80 -13.51 -9.07 12.59
C ASP A 80 -12.65 -7.79 12.74
N LEU A 81 -12.42 -7.40 13.99
CA LEU A 81 -11.46 -6.35 14.38
C LEU A 81 -11.64 -5.01 13.64
N GLY A 82 -12.90 -4.65 13.32
CA GLY A 82 -13.27 -3.39 12.67
C GLY A 82 -13.85 -3.56 11.27
N TYR A 83 -13.67 -4.71 10.63
CA TYR A 83 -14.26 -4.98 9.31
C TYR A 83 -15.75 -5.35 9.37
N ASP A 84 -16.33 -5.64 10.54
CA ASP A 84 -17.76 -5.78 10.78
C ASP A 84 -18.39 -4.46 11.22
N VAL A 85 -18.60 -3.55 10.27
CA VAL A 85 -19.03 -2.17 10.51
C VAL A 85 -20.48 -2.09 10.94
N SER A 86 -20.78 -1.45 12.09
CA SER A 86 -22.14 -1.20 12.58
C SER A 86 -22.64 0.25 12.40
N ASP A 87 -21.73 1.19 12.06
CA ASP A 87 -22.07 2.56 11.64
C ASP A 87 -20.92 3.12 10.77
N TYR A 88 -21.19 3.39 9.50
CA TYR A 88 -20.20 3.89 8.53
C TYR A 88 -19.86 5.39 8.69
N ARG A 89 -20.54 6.11 9.57
CA ARG A 89 -20.35 7.57 9.73
C ARG A 89 -19.77 7.99 11.06
N SER A 90 -19.45 7.04 11.93
CA SER A 90 -18.90 7.32 13.26
C SER A 90 -17.65 6.47 13.52
N PRO A 91 -16.60 7.02 14.14
CA PRO A 91 -15.53 6.20 14.69
C PRO A 91 -16.08 5.36 15.86
N ASP A 92 -15.47 4.21 16.09
CA ASP A 92 -15.70 3.44 17.30
C ASP A 92 -15.16 4.20 18.52
N PRO A 93 -15.91 4.26 19.64
CA PRO A 93 -15.44 4.93 20.86
C PRO A 93 -14.08 4.44 21.36
N MET A 94 -13.71 3.20 21.06
CA MET A 94 -12.39 2.62 21.35
C MET A 94 -11.26 3.41 20.67
N PHE A 95 -11.49 3.97 19.49
CA PHE A 95 -10.49 4.74 18.75
C PHE A 95 -10.61 6.25 18.99
N GLY A 96 -11.67 6.70 19.64
CA GLY A 96 -11.93 8.10 19.92
C GLY A 96 -13.27 8.60 19.41
N SER A 97 -13.46 9.91 19.48
CA SER A 97 -14.68 10.59 19.07
C SER A 97 -14.59 11.13 17.64
N MET A 98 -15.73 11.61 17.13
CA MET A 98 -15.77 12.34 15.86
C MET A 98 -14.87 13.59 15.88
N THR A 99 -14.78 14.28 17.02
CA THR A 99 -13.85 15.41 17.19
C THR A 99 -12.39 14.99 17.10
N ASP A 100 -12.02 13.82 17.63
CA ASP A 100 -10.66 13.29 17.50
C ASP A 100 -10.30 12.98 16.04
N LEU A 101 -11.27 12.45 15.28
CA LEU A 101 -11.10 12.22 13.85
C LEU A 101 -10.97 13.52 13.04
N GLU A 102 -11.80 14.53 13.33
CA GLU A 102 -11.68 15.86 12.69
C GLU A 102 -10.33 16.50 13.00
N ASN A 103 -9.84 16.35 14.23
CA ASN A 103 -8.50 16.80 14.62
C ASN A 103 -7.40 16.05 13.87
N LEU A 104 -7.55 14.75 13.67
CA LEU A 104 -6.61 13.95 12.87
C LEU A 104 -6.60 14.42 11.41
N ILE A 105 -7.76 14.59 10.77
CA ILE A 105 -7.87 15.08 9.39
C ILE A 105 -7.17 16.43 9.25
N LYS A 106 -7.40 17.34 10.20
CA LYS A 106 -6.76 18.65 10.24
C LYS A 106 -5.25 18.54 10.40
N ALA A 107 -4.77 17.75 11.36
CA ALA A 107 -3.34 17.58 11.64
C ALA A 107 -2.56 16.95 10.48
N VAL A 108 -3.18 16.01 9.75
CA VAL A 108 -2.64 15.41 8.52
C VAL A 108 -2.46 16.47 7.43
N LYS A 109 -3.50 17.29 7.19
CA LYS A 109 -3.47 18.38 6.20
C LYS A 109 -2.44 19.46 6.51
N GLU A 110 -2.35 19.89 7.78
CA GLU A 110 -1.37 20.89 8.23
C GLU A 110 0.07 20.44 7.98
N ARG A 111 0.33 19.14 7.94
CA ARG A 111 1.64 18.55 7.64
C ARG A 111 1.87 18.25 6.15
N GLY A 112 0.92 18.58 5.29
CA GLY A 112 0.99 18.31 3.86
C GLY A 112 0.81 16.83 3.48
N LEU A 113 0.42 15.98 4.42
CA LEU A 113 0.11 14.58 4.18
C LEU A 113 -1.29 14.42 3.58
N LYS A 114 -1.52 13.28 2.92
CA LYS A 114 -2.83 12.85 2.42
C LYS A 114 -3.42 11.76 3.33
N LEU A 115 -4.75 11.76 3.46
CA LEU A 115 -5.47 10.78 4.26
C LEU A 115 -6.34 9.89 3.38
N VAL A 116 -6.03 8.59 3.37
CA VAL A 116 -6.84 7.52 2.79
C VAL A 116 -7.46 6.72 3.93
N ILE A 117 -8.76 6.46 3.86
CA ILE A 117 -9.44 5.62 4.86
C ILE A 117 -9.92 4.31 4.23
N ASP A 118 -9.96 3.26 5.03
CA ASP A 118 -10.55 1.99 4.62
C ASP A 118 -12.07 2.14 4.48
N PHE A 119 -12.66 1.48 3.50
CA PHE A 119 -14.10 1.46 3.30
C PHE A 119 -14.54 0.03 2.98
N VAL A 120 -15.43 -0.52 3.80
CA VAL A 120 -15.88 -1.91 3.79
C VAL A 120 -17.28 -2.00 3.19
N PRO A 121 -17.44 -1.98 1.86
CA PRO A 121 -18.76 -1.90 1.25
C PRO A 121 -19.43 -3.25 1.00
N ASN A 122 -18.71 -4.39 1.08
CA ASN A 122 -19.28 -5.69 0.75
C ASN A 122 -20.38 -6.12 1.72
N HIS A 123 -20.19 -5.89 3.00
CA HIS A 123 -21.05 -6.34 4.09
C HIS A 123 -21.13 -5.28 5.19
N SER A 124 -22.04 -5.46 6.12
CA SER A 124 -22.03 -4.75 7.39
C SER A 124 -21.97 -5.75 8.54
N SER A 125 -21.86 -5.25 9.79
CA SER A 125 -22.15 -6.08 10.96
C SER A 125 -23.62 -6.52 10.98
N ASP A 126 -23.89 -7.71 11.54
CA ASP A 126 -25.25 -8.13 11.90
C ASP A 126 -25.87 -7.25 13.03
N GLU A 127 -25.05 -6.42 13.68
CA GLU A 127 -25.47 -5.41 14.64
C GLU A 127 -25.74 -4.02 14.02
N HIS A 128 -25.55 -3.84 12.71
CA HIS A 128 -25.92 -2.61 12.01
C HIS A 128 -27.44 -2.40 12.03
N ASP A 129 -27.89 -1.17 12.23
CA ASP A 129 -29.32 -0.88 12.28
C ASP A 129 -30.05 -1.24 10.96
N TRP A 130 -29.37 -1.14 9.82
CA TRP A 130 -29.92 -1.60 8.55
C TRP A 130 -30.26 -3.08 8.56
N PHE A 131 -29.40 -3.94 9.13
CA PHE A 131 -29.68 -5.37 9.22
C PHE A 131 -30.81 -5.67 10.17
N LYS A 132 -30.86 -5.03 11.34
CA LYS A 132 -31.98 -5.17 12.31
C LYS A 132 -33.30 -4.79 11.69
N LEU A 133 -33.36 -3.67 10.94
CA LEU A 133 -34.60 -3.24 10.26
C LEU A 133 -34.93 -4.12 9.05
N SER A 134 -33.91 -4.65 8.35
CA SER A 134 -34.09 -5.60 7.26
C SER A 134 -34.68 -6.92 7.72
N GLN A 135 -34.25 -7.44 8.87
CA GLN A 135 -34.85 -8.64 9.50
C GLN A 135 -36.35 -8.48 9.77
N GLU A 136 -36.78 -7.26 10.09
CA GLU A 136 -38.19 -6.92 10.37
C GLU A 136 -38.97 -6.56 9.10
N GLY A 137 -38.35 -6.60 7.92
CA GLY A 137 -38.97 -6.24 6.66
C GLY A 137 -39.31 -4.76 6.51
N MET A 138 -38.65 -3.88 7.27
CA MET A 138 -38.91 -2.45 7.32
C MET A 138 -38.33 -1.73 6.10
N ALA A 139 -39.15 -0.99 5.37
CA ALA A 139 -38.66 -0.12 4.29
C ALA A 139 -37.89 1.09 4.85
N PRO A 140 -36.83 1.61 4.15
CA PRO A 140 -36.28 1.12 2.87
C PRO A 140 -35.34 -0.07 3.01
N TYR A 141 -35.03 -0.49 4.24
CA TYR A 141 -33.96 -1.44 4.59
C TYR A 141 -34.29 -2.89 4.23
N LYS A 142 -35.57 -3.20 4.00
CA LYS A 142 -36.07 -4.56 3.76
C LYS A 142 -35.16 -5.39 2.84
N ASP A 143 -34.70 -4.81 1.75
CA ASP A 143 -33.90 -5.50 0.72
C ASP A 143 -32.47 -4.95 0.58
N TYR A 144 -31.92 -4.38 1.68
CA TYR A 144 -30.53 -3.91 1.71
C TYR A 144 -29.51 -5.04 1.77
N TYR A 145 -29.95 -6.24 2.16
CA TYR A 145 -29.10 -7.44 2.24
C TYR A 145 -29.59 -8.50 1.28
N VAL A 146 -28.73 -9.47 1.00
CA VAL A 146 -29.06 -10.59 0.11
C VAL A 146 -29.84 -11.65 0.91
N TRP A 147 -31.12 -11.76 0.63
CA TRP A 147 -32.03 -12.71 1.25
C TRP A 147 -32.57 -13.72 0.24
N ALA A 148 -32.71 -14.97 0.66
CA ALA A 148 -33.32 -16.01 -0.16
C ALA A 148 -34.21 -16.96 0.67
N ASP A 149 -35.23 -17.51 0.03
CA ASP A 149 -35.99 -18.63 0.59
C ASP A 149 -35.14 -19.90 0.48
N GLY A 150 -35.32 -20.80 1.44
CA GLY A 150 -34.68 -22.10 1.39
C GLY A 150 -35.20 -22.97 0.24
N ARG A 151 -34.36 -23.90 -0.21
CA ARG A 151 -34.72 -24.91 -1.20
C ARG A 151 -35.64 -25.96 -0.56
N ILE A 152 -36.85 -26.13 -1.08
CA ILE A 152 -37.79 -27.14 -0.61
C ILE A 152 -37.28 -28.53 -1.04
N ILE A 153 -36.94 -29.37 -0.08
CA ILE A 153 -36.53 -30.75 -0.28
C ILE A 153 -37.74 -31.69 -0.25
N ASN A 154 -38.67 -31.45 0.71
CA ASN A 154 -39.92 -32.12 0.83
C ASN A 154 -40.90 -31.27 1.67
N GLU A 155 -42.14 -31.76 1.91
CA GLU A 155 -43.19 -31.03 2.61
C GLU A 155 -42.83 -30.55 4.04
N SER A 156 -41.83 -31.18 4.67
CA SER A 156 -41.40 -30.88 6.05
C SER A 156 -39.97 -30.38 6.19
N HIS A 157 -39.19 -30.28 5.09
CA HIS A 157 -37.78 -29.96 5.13
C HIS A 157 -37.39 -28.95 4.05
N THR A 158 -36.83 -27.84 4.50
CA THR A 158 -36.21 -26.80 3.66
C THR A 158 -34.73 -26.74 3.97
N ASP A 159 -33.92 -26.79 2.96
CA ASP A 159 -32.46 -26.69 3.05
C ASP A 159 -31.98 -25.30 2.61
N VAL A 160 -30.68 -25.03 2.76
CA VAL A 160 -30.05 -23.79 2.27
C VAL A 160 -30.36 -23.55 0.79
N PRO A 161 -30.37 -22.31 0.30
CA PRO A 161 -30.74 -21.98 -1.08
C PRO A 161 -29.89 -22.70 -2.15
N ASN A 162 -28.57 -22.84 -1.91
CA ASN A 162 -27.62 -23.47 -2.84
C ASN A 162 -26.36 -23.94 -2.10
N ASN A 163 -25.33 -24.36 -2.86
CA ASN A 163 -24.09 -24.91 -2.32
C ASN A 163 -23.01 -23.86 -1.99
N TRP A 164 -23.30 -22.58 -1.98
CA TRP A 164 -22.31 -21.53 -1.74
C TRP A 164 -21.66 -21.66 -0.36
N ILE A 165 -20.33 -21.46 -0.32
CA ILE A 165 -19.51 -21.71 0.88
C ILE A 165 -18.90 -20.39 1.35
N SER A 166 -18.92 -20.14 2.66
CA SER A 166 -18.27 -19.02 3.32
C SER A 166 -16.75 -19.16 3.28
N LEU A 167 -16.06 -18.04 2.98
CA LEU A 167 -14.59 -17.97 2.93
C LEU A 167 -13.97 -18.23 4.31
N PHE A 168 -14.54 -17.64 5.37
CA PHE A 168 -13.97 -17.75 6.71
C PHE A 168 -14.37 -19.02 7.44
N GLU A 169 -15.59 -19.49 7.24
CA GLU A 169 -16.11 -20.62 8.01
C GLU A 169 -15.97 -21.96 7.29
N GLY A 170 -15.76 -21.95 5.97
CA GLY A 170 -15.63 -23.16 5.15
C GLY A 170 -16.88 -24.04 5.12
N SER A 171 -18.02 -23.48 5.59
CA SER A 171 -19.35 -24.09 5.60
C SER A 171 -20.32 -23.26 4.77
N SER A 172 -21.64 -23.56 4.80
CA SER A 172 -22.63 -22.80 4.02
C SER A 172 -22.49 -21.28 4.23
N ALA A 173 -22.52 -20.51 3.15
CA ALA A 173 -22.58 -19.06 3.18
C ALA A 173 -24.00 -18.51 3.43
N TRP A 174 -24.93 -19.36 3.80
CA TRP A 174 -26.31 -19.00 4.09
C TRP A 174 -26.65 -19.29 5.56
N ALA A 175 -27.17 -18.28 6.27
CA ALA A 175 -27.60 -18.42 7.65
C ALA A 175 -29.09 -18.12 7.78
N TRP A 176 -29.81 -19.00 8.53
CA TRP A 176 -31.21 -18.84 8.78
C TRP A 176 -31.50 -17.69 9.75
N ASN A 177 -32.50 -16.88 9.42
CA ASN A 177 -32.97 -15.81 10.28
C ASN A 177 -34.42 -16.08 10.72
N GLU A 178 -34.63 -16.30 12.02
CA GLU A 178 -35.92 -16.63 12.59
C GLU A 178 -36.96 -15.51 12.48
N LYS A 179 -36.55 -14.25 12.57
CA LYS A 179 -37.46 -13.10 12.47
C LYS A 179 -38.03 -12.96 11.06
N ARG A 180 -37.14 -13.02 10.06
CA ARG A 180 -37.54 -12.86 8.66
C ARG A 180 -38.03 -14.17 8.03
N ARG A 181 -37.66 -15.31 8.60
CA ARG A 181 -37.94 -16.65 8.08
C ARG A 181 -37.38 -16.85 6.65
N GLN A 182 -36.20 -16.35 6.44
CA GLN A 182 -35.40 -16.48 5.24
C GLN A 182 -33.92 -16.68 5.60
N TYR A 183 -33.14 -17.16 4.64
CA TYR A 183 -31.67 -17.18 4.72
C TYR A 183 -31.11 -15.86 4.26
N TYR A 184 -30.09 -15.33 4.98
CA TYR A 184 -29.23 -14.25 4.49
C TYR A 184 -27.89 -14.80 4.03
N TYR A 185 -27.34 -14.16 3.01
CA TYR A 185 -26.02 -14.48 2.47
C TYR A 185 -24.91 -13.78 3.27
N HIS A 186 -23.77 -14.49 3.46
CA HIS A 186 -22.56 -13.97 4.09
C HIS A 186 -21.33 -14.67 3.51
N VAL A 187 -20.60 -14.01 2.63
CA VAL A 187 -19.42 -14.65 2.02
C VAL A 187 -18.27 -14.78 3.02
N PHE A 188 -18.14 -13.84 3.96
CA PHE A 188 -17.11 -13.87 5.00
C PHE A 188 -17.62 -14.59 6.26
N SER A 189 -18.07 -13.88 7.26
CA SER A 189 -18.55 -14.45 8.50
C SER A 189 -20.06 -14.35 8.62
N ILE A 190 -20.69 -15.28 9.35
CA ILE A 190 -22.10 -15.19 9.75
C ILE A 190 -22.45 -13.86 10.46
N LYS A 191 -21.42 -13.14 10.97
CA LYS A 191 -21.56 -11.83 11.60
C LYS A 191 -21.43 -10.66 10.61
N GLN A 192 -21.21 -10.96 9.32
CA GLN A 192 -20.97 -9.99 8.25
C GLN A 192 -21.93 -10.26 7.09
N PRO A 193 -23.26 -9.97 7.25
CA PRO A 193 -24.25 -10.17 6.17
C PRO A 193 -23.93 -9.27 4.97
N ASP A 194 -23.96 -9.85 3.76
CA ASP A 194 -23.62 -9.18 2.51
C ASP A 194 -24.72 -8.20 2.08
N LEU A 195 -24.28 -7.03 1.61
CA LEU A 195 -25.12 -5.95 1.13
C LEU A 195 -25.62 -6.21 -0.30
N ASN A 196 -26.88 -5.94 -0.57
CA ASN A 196 -27.52 -6.18 -1.86
C ASN A 196 -27.40 -4.97 -2.80
N TYR A 197 -26.35 -4.89 -3.59
CA TYR A 197 -26.13 -3.79 -4.55
C TYR A 197 -27.10 -3.78 -5.75
N ARG A 198 -27.98 -4.77 -5.89
CA ARG A 198 -29.12 -4.69 -6.82
C ARG A 198 -30.21 -3.76 -6.31
N ASN A 199 -30.16 -3.39 -5.03
CA ASN A 199 -31.04 -2.40 -4.43
C ASN A 199 -30.50 -0.98 -4.68
N ARG A 200 -31.25 -0.20 -5.46
CA ARG A 200 -30.87 1.18 -5.80
C ARG A 200 -30.76 2.10 -4.59
N ALA A 201 -31.64 1.96 -3.60
CA ALA A 201 -31.62 2.80 -2.40
C ALA A 201 -30.35 2.54 -1.56
N LEU A 202 -29.86 1.30 -1.50
CA LEU A 202 -28.59 0.98 -0.89
C LEU A 202 -27.43 1.64 -1.66
N ARG A 203 -27.38 1.54 -3.00
CA ARG A 203 -26.34 2.16 -3.81
C ARG A 203 -26.26 3.67 -3.58
N GLU A 204 -27.42 4.35 -3.55
CA GLU A 204 -27.49 5.78 -3.25
C GLU A 204 -26.98 6.10 -1.83
N GLU A 205 -27.28 5.26 -0.86
CA GLU A 205 -26.83 5.43 0.53
C GLU A 205 -25.31 5.25 0.66
N ILE A 206 -24.72 4.25 0.01
CA ILE A 206 -23.26 4.06 -0.06
C ILE A 206 -22.58 5.28 -0.68
N ILE A 207 -23.11 5.80 -1.78
CA ILE A 207 -22.63 7.04 -2.42
C ILE A 207 -22.70 8.23 -1.44
N ASN A 208 -23.76 8.32 -0.64
CA ASN A 208 -23.89 9.38 0.36
C ASN A 208 -22.88 9.25 1.51
N ILE A 209 -22.49 8.01 1.87
CA ILE A 209 -21.41 7.77 2.83
C ILE A 209 -20.07 8.25 2.27
N LEU A 210 -19.74 7.92 1.02
CA LEU A 210 -18.51 8.40 0.38
C LEU A 210 -18.47 9.94 0.36
N ARG A 211 -19.58 10.58 -0.04
CA ARG A 211 -19.71 12.05 -0.03
C ARG A 211 -19.56 12.66 1.37
N PHE A 212 -20.05 11.97 2.41
CA PHE A 212 -19.89 12.40 3.80
C PHE A 212 -18.42 12.51 4.18
N TRP A 213 -17.63 11.47 3.94
CA TRP A 213 -16.20 11.44 4.26
C TRP A 213 -15.39 12.43 3.41
N LEU A 214 -15.69 12.55 2.11
CA LEU A 214 -15.04 13.53 1.25
C LEU A 214 -15.31 14.98 1.68
N LYS A 215 -16.51 15.29 2.20
CA LYS A 215 -16.84 16.61 2.76
C LYS A 215 -16.07 16.89 4.05
N LEU A 216 -15.81 15.89 4.89
CA LEU A 216 -14.96 16.02 6.07
C LEU A 216 -13.49 16.25 5.68
N GLY A 217 -13.11 15.83 4.49
CA GLY A 217 -11.81 16.16 3.90
C GLY A 217 -10.83 15.02 3.82
N VAL A 218 -11.27 13.76 3.76
CA VAL A 218 -10.40 12.65 3.37
C VAL A 218 -9.97 12.79 1.91
N ASP A 219 -8.76 12.30 1.59
CA ASP A 219 -8.18 12.39 0.26
C ASP A 219 -8.42 11.12 -0.59
N GLY A 220 -9.03 10.09 -0.01
CA GLY A 220 -9.35 8.88 -0.76
C GLY A 220 -9.83 7.73 0.09
N PHE A 221 -10.12 6.61 -0.60
CA PHE A 221 -10.60 5.37 -0.01
C PHE A 221 -9.80 4.16 -0.48
N ARG A 222 -9.63 3.20 0.42
CA ARG A 222 -9.27 1.82 0.08
C ARG A 222 -10.53 0.98 0.21
N ILE A 223 -10.99 0.43 -0.90
CA ILE A 223 -12.19 -0.42 -0.95
C ILE A 223 -11.80 -1.84 -0.58
N ASP A 224 -12.43 -2.34 0.45
CA ASP A 224 -12.31 -3.71 0.91
C ASP A 224 -13.16 -4.66 0.05
N ALA A 225 -12.64 -5.86 -0.21
CA ALA A 225 -13.35 -6.97 -0.83
C ALA A 225 -14.13 -6.66 -2.14
N PRO A 226 -13.58 -5.91 -3.12
CA PRO A 226 -14.32 -5.49 -4.31
C PRO A 226 -14.73 -6.64 -5.23
N GLY A 227 -14.11 -7.80 -5.09
CA GLY A 227 -14.43 -9.00 -5.87
C GLY A 227 -15.76 -9.65 -5.51
N TRP A 228 -16.32 -9.35 -4.33
CA TRP A 228 -17.51 -10.02 -3.77
C TRP A 228 -18.76 -9.13 -3.67
N LEU A 229 -18.73 -7.91 -4.23
CA LEU A 229 -19.81 -6.92 -4.06
C LEU A 229 -21.18 -7.35 -4.59
N MET A 230 -21.21 -8.24 -5.58
CA MET A 230 -22.45 -8.71 -6.19
C MET A 230 -22.35 -10.19 -6.53
N GLU A 231 -23.45 -10.91 -6.29
CA GLU A 231 -23.65 -12.29 -6.68
C GLU A 231 -24.54 -12.37 -7.93
N ALA A 232 -24.46 -13.48 -8.66
CA ALA A 232 -25.36 -13.77 -9.76
C ALA A 232 -26.83 -13.88 -9.24
N PRO A 233 -27.81 -13.21 -9.88
CA PRO A 233 -29.18 -13.07 -9.33
C PRO A 233 -29.99 -14.37 -9.35
N HIS A 234 -29.50 -15.42 -9.99
CA HIS A 234 -30.22 -16.68 -10.15
C HIS A 234 -29.97 -17.70 -9.02
N PHE A 235 -29.00 -17.45 -8.12
CA PHE A 235 -28.64 -18.32 -6.98
C PHE A 235 -28.44 -19.81 -7.34
N ARG A 236 -27.86 -20.11 -8.52
CA ARG A 236 -27.52 -21.49 -8.92
C ARG A 236 -26.35 -22.02 -8.10
N ASP A 237 -26.31 -23.35 -7.96
CA ASP A 237 -25.16 -24.03 -7.37
C ASP A 237 -23.89 -23.69 -8.15
N GLU A 238 -22.82 -23.34 -7.43
CA GLU A 238 -21.47 -23.14 -7.99
C GLU A 238 -20.95 -24.46 -8.55
N PRO A 239 -20.23 -24.44 -9.69
CA PRO A 239 -19.51 -25.60 -10.18
C PRO A 239 -18.45 -26.07 -9.19
N LEU A 240 -18.27 -27.39 -9.11
CA LEU A 240 -17.18 -27.97 -8.32
C LEU A 240 -15.82 -27.57 -8.92
N ASN A 241 -14.86 -27.29 -8.07
CA ASN A 241 -13.48 -27.07 -8.44
C ASN A 241 -12.74 -28.42 -8.42
N PRO A 242 -12.29 -28.97 -9.59
CA PRO A 242 -11.58 -30.24 -9.64
C PRO A 242 -10.27 -30.27 -8.87
N ASP A 243 -9.63 -29.09 -8.72
CA ASP A 243 -8.34 -28.91 -8.05
C ASP A 243 -8.49 -28.50 -6.59
N GLY A 244 -9.73 -28.26 -6.13
CA GLY A 244 -10.05 -27.82 -4.78
C GLY A 244 -10.42 -28.99 -3.87
N ASP A 245 -9.84 -29.04 -2.68
CA ASP A 245 -10.01 -30.16 -1.77
C ASP A 245 -11.29 -30.05 -0.93
N LYS A 246 -11.49 -28.93 -0.22
CA LYS A 246 -12.62 -28.73 0.70
C LYS A 246 -12.84 -27.26 1.04
N GLY A 247 -13.93 -26.98 1.74
CA GLY A 247 -14.29 -25.61 2.15
C GLY A 247 -14.45 -24.71 0.95
N PHE A 248 -14.06 -23.45 1.07
CA PHE A 248 -14.21 -22.45 0.00
C PHE A 248 -13.55 -22.90 -1.32
N ALA A 249 -12.36 -23.48 -1.28
CA ALA A 249 -11.62 -23.92 -2.46
C ALA A 249 -12.31 -25.06 -3.26
N ALA A 250 -13.29 -25.75 -2.68
CA ALA A 250 -14.02 -26.83 -3.37
C ALA A 250 -14.93 -26.34 -4.51
N LEU A 251 -15.16 -25.04 -4.63
CA LEU A 251 -16.02 -24.41 -5.62
C LEU A 251 -15.24 -23.45 -6.53
N GLN A 252 -15.76 -23.19 -7.75
CA GLN A 252 -15.12 -22.30 -8.72
C GLN A 252 -15.47 -20.82 -8.53
N HIS A 253 -16.49 -20.50 -7.74
CA HIS A 253 -16.99 -19.16 -7.41
C HIS A 253 -17.33 -18.27 -8.62
N VAL A 254 -17.82 -18.86 -9.72
CA VAL A 254 -18.19 -18.14 -10.94
C VAL A 254 -19.45 -17.28 -10.78
N TYR A 255 -20.26 -17.55 -9.75
CA TYR A 255 -21.50 -16.82 -9.45
C TYR A 255 -21.39 -15.88 -8.25
N THR A 256 -20.34 -16.02 -7.44
CA THR A 256 -20.16 -15.26 -6.20
C THR A 256 -18.98 -14.31 -6.22
N MET A 257 -18.09 -14.38 -7.23
CA MET A 257 -16.92 -13.52 -7.35
C MET A 257 -16.84 -12.85 -8.72
N PHE A 258 -16.25 -11.65 -8.75
CA PHE A 258 -15.88 -10.90 -9.95
C PHE A 258 -16.99 -10.77 -11.01
N GLN A 259 -18.25 -10.61 -10.57
CA GLN A 259 -19.33 -10.31 -11.50
C GLN A 259 -19.06 -8.99 -12.25
N GLU A 260 -19.49 -8.90 -13.51
CA GLU A 260 -19.26 -7.71 -14.33
C GLU A 260 -19.80 -6.43 -13.67
N GLU A 261 -20.91 -6.52 -12.99
CA GLU A 261 -21.53 -5.42 -12.27
C GLU A 261 -20.69 -4.86 -11.11
N ASN A 262 -19.71 -5.63 -10.58
CA ASN A 262 -18.78 -5.12 -9.56
C ASN A 262 -17.95 -3.96 -10.11
N PHE A 263 -17.55 -4.03 -11.37
CA PHE A 263 -16.77 -2.97 -12.03
C PHE A 263 -17.61 -1.71 -12.24
N ASP A 264 -18.92 -1.86 -12.48
CA ASP A 264 -19.84 -0.70 -12.60
C ASP A 264 -19.94 0.04 -11.26
N LEU A 265 -19.97 -0.67 -10.12
CA LEU A 265 -19.96 -0.04 -8.80
C LEU A 265 -18.68 0.75 -8.55
N ILE A 266 -17.52 0.20 -8.91
CA ILE A 266 -16.24 0.91 -8.78
C ILE A 266 -16.22 2.17 -9.66
N HIS A 267 -16.78 2.09 -10.86
CA HIS A 267 -16.96 3.28 -11.72
C HIS A 267 -17.87 4.33 -11.07
N GLU A 268 -19.03 3.94 -10.54
CA GLU A 268 -19.94 4.86 -9.85
C GLU A 268 -19.24 5.56 -8.67
N TRP A 269 -18.52 4.83 -7.86
CA TRP A 269 -17.79 5.42 -6.73
C TRP A 269 -16.67 6.34 -7.21
N ARG A 270 -15.96 5.96 -8.27
CA ARG A 270 -14.98 6.87 -8.88
C ARG A 270 -15.62 8.17 -9.34
N MET A 271 -16.81 8.14 -9.93
CA MET A 271 -17.49 9.36 -10.37
C MET A 271 -17.86 10.29 -9.22
N VAL A 272 -18.14 9.75 -8.02
CA VAL A 272 -18.28 10.55 -6.79
C VAL A 272 -16.99 11.30 -6.46
N LEU A 273 -15.84 10.67 -6.58
CA LEU A 273 -14.54 11.32 -6.34
C LEU A 273 -14.27 12.42 -7.37
N GLU A 274 -14.63 12.18 -8.63
CA GLU A 274 -14.52 13.18 -9.71
C GLU A 274 -15.45 14.39 -9.50
N GLU A 275 -16.61 14.24 -8.84
CA GLU A 275 -17.45 15.38 -8.43
C GLU A 275 -16.66 16.37 -7.57
N PHE A 276 -15.83 15.87 -6.65
CA PHE A 276 -15.03 16.71 -5.77
C PHE A 276 -13.80 17.28 -6.48
N LYS A 277 -13.12 16.48 -7.30
CA LYS A 277 -12.01 16.96 -8.14
C LYS A 277 -12.44 18.12 -9.05
N ASN A 278 -13.61 18.02 -9.66
CA ASN A 278 -14.15 19.06 -10.53
C ASN A 278 -14.49 20.36 -9.78
N LYS A 279 -14.71 20.29 -8.45
CA LYS A 279 -15.01 21.47 -7.62
C LYS A 279 -13.77 22.22 -7.17
N ASP A 280 -12.71 21.50 -6.80
CA ASP A 280 -11.54 22.08 -6.11
C ASP A 280 -10.19 21.79 -6.79
N GLY A 281 -10.19 21.00 -7.88
CA GLY A 281 -8.99 20.63 -8.64
C GLY A 281 -8.13 19.55 -7.98
N HIS A 282 -8.49 19.05 -6.79
CA HIS A 282 -7.70 18.06 -6.07
C HIS A 282 -8.17 16.64 -6.36
N THR A 283 -7.28 15.81 -6.87
CA THR A 283 -7.56 14.39 -7.10
C THR A 283 -7.79 13.67 -5.78
N ARG A 284 -8.83 12.83 -5.72
CA ARG A 284 -9.07 11.85 -4.66
C ARG A 284 -8.68 10.48 -5.15
N LEU A 285 -8.08 9.69 -4.26
CA LEU A 285 -7.64 8.34 -4.58
C LEU A 285 -8.78 7.33 -4.33
N LEU A 286 -9.03 6.48 -5.32
CA LEU A 286 -9.79 5.26 -5.15
C LEU A 286 -8.83 4.08 -5.34
N SER A 287 -8.51 3.38 -4.27
CA SER A 287 -7.79 2.13 -4.32
C SER A 287 -8.73 0.96 -4.00
N VAL A 288 -8.45 -0.21 -4.53
CA VAL A 288 -9.24 -1.41 -4.30
C VAL A 288 -8.32 -2.55 -3.89
N GLU A 289 -8.73 -3.31 -2.87
CA GLU A 289 -8.08 -4.55 -2.53
C GLU A 289 -8.37 -5.59 -3.62
N ASP A 290 -7.35 -6.26 -4.10
CA ASP A 290 -7.56 -7.32 -5.09
C ASP A 290 -6.44 -8.35 -5.08
N PHE A 291 -6.78 -9.57 -4.75
CA PHE A 291 -5.89 -10.73 -4.75
C PHE A 291 -5.92 -11.51 -6.06
N SER A 292 -6.63 -11.03 -7.07
CA SER A 292 -6.73 -11.71 -8.36
C SER A 292 -5.43 -11.64 -9.18
N VAL A 293 -5.41 -12.39 -10.26
CA VAL A 293 -4.30 -12.35 -11.22
C VAL A 293 -4.15 -10.98 -11.88
N PRO A 294 -2.95 -10.60 -12.37
CA PRO A 294 -2.67 -9.26 -12.90
C PRO A 294 -3.64 -8.74 -13.95
N GLN A 295 -4.20 -9.64 -14.78
CA GLN A 295 -5.16 -9.29 -15.83
C GLN A 295 -6.49 -8.77 -15.27
N PHE A 296 -6.97 -9.34 -14.16
CA PHE A 296 -8.15 -8.82 -13.46
C PHE A 296 -7.87 -7.49 -12.76
N LYS A 297 -6.69 -7.35 -12.14
CA LYS A 297 -6.25 -6.08 -11.53
C LYS A 297 -6.29 -4.93 -12.53
N ALA A 298 -5.80 -5.16 -13.75
CA ALA A 298 -5.81 -4.18 -14.82
C ALA A 298 -7.23 -3.71 -15.19
N ARG A 299 -8.24 -4.58 -15.08
CA ARG A 299 -9.64 -4.21 -15.34
C ARG A 299 -10.16 -3.17 -14.36
N TYR A 300 -9.78 -3.24 -13.07
CA TYR A 300 -10.17 -2.25 -12.08
C TYR A 300 -9.64 -0.83 -12.36
N MET A 301 -8.63 -0.67 -13.21
CA MET A 301 -8.13 0.65 -13.60
C MET A 301 -9.03 1.36 -14.62
N GLY A 302 -9.81 0.61 -15.39
CA GLY A 302 -10.64 1.15 -16.44
C GLY A 302 -9.81 1.75 -17.58
N ASN A 303 -10.30 2.84 -18.17
CA ASN A 303 -9.63 3.56 -19.25
C ASN A 303 -10.00 5.06 -19.22
N SER A 304 -9.54 5.84 -20.19
CA SER A 304 -9.77 7.29 -20.24
C SER A 304 -11.25 7.72 -20.37
N THR A 305 -12.13 6.85 -20.82
CA THR A 305 -13.57 7.12 -20.98
C THR A 305 -14.42 6.44 -19.90
N TYR A 306 -13.88 5.42 -19.25
CA TYR A 306 -14.55 4.68 -18.16
C TYR A 306 -13.60 4.58 -16.98
N LEU A 307 -13.54 5.67 -16.21
CA LEU A 307 -12.64 5.80 -15.07
C LEU A 307 -13.07 4.86 -13.93
N MET A 308 -12.10 4.17 -13.36
CA MET A 308 -12.30 3.28 -12.22
C MET A 308 -11.24 3.54 -11.14
N ALA A 309 -10.80 2.53 -10.41
CA ALA A 309 -9.77 2.70 -9.38
C ALA A 309 -8.43 3.15 -9.97
N GLN A 310 -7.76 4.08 -9.30
CA GLN A 310 -6.39 4.46 -9.67
C GLN A 310 -5.36 3.44 -9.22
N MET A 311 -5.64 2.71 -8.14
CA MET A 311 -4.69 1.81 -7.49
C MET A 311 -5.37 0.50 -7.07
N PRO A 312 -5.57 -0.48 -7.96
CA PRO A 312 -5.79 -1.85 -7.53
C PRO A 312 -4.51 -2.38 -6.89
N PHE A 313 -4.58 -2.84 -5.64
CA PHE A 313 -3.40 -3.30 -4.91
C PHE A 313 -2.72 -4.48 -5.60
N ASN A 314 -1.40 -4.40 -5.71
CA ASN A 314 -0.57 -5.48 -6.22
C ASN A 314 0.19 -6.14 -5.07
N PHE A 315 -0.35 -7.23 -4.56
CA PHE A 315 0.18 -8.04 -3.47
C PHE A 315 1.13 -9.15 -3.93
N MET A 316 1.71 -9.05 -5.14
CA MET A 316 2.52 -10.12 -5.71
C MET A 316 3.71 -10.55 -4.84
N PHE A 317 4.20 -9.69 -3.97
CA PHE A 317 5.29 -10.00 -3.05
C PHE A 317 4.81 -10.51 -1.68
N GLU A 318 3.50 -10.60 -1.45
CA GLU A 318 2.92 -11.09 -0.19
C GLU A 318 2.75 -12.62 -0.16
N PHE A 319 2.63 -13.29 -1.32
CA PHE A 319 2.32 -14.70 -1.37
C PHE A 319 3.46 -15.60 -0.85
N LYS A 320 3.11 -16.53 0.03
CA LYS A 320 4.03 -17.43 0.73
C LYS A 320 4.75 -18.42 -0.18
N ASP A 321 4.14 -18.78 -1.31
CA ASP A 321 4.65 -19.79 -2.25
C ASP A 321 5.55 -19.18 -3.33
N TYR A 322 5.95 -17.93 -3.16
CA TYR A 322 6.84 -17.25 -4.08
C TYR A 322 8.27 -17.76 -3.91
N GLU A 323 8.77 -18.47 -4.89
CA GLU A 323 10.17 -18.88 -4.93
C GLU A 323 11.06 -17.66 -5.21
N GLU A 324 11.85 -17.26 -4.24
CA GLU A 324 12.58 -15.98 -4.18
C GLU A 324 13.78 -15.87 -5.13
N ASN A 325 13.82 -16.60 -6.20
CA ASN A 325 14.94 -16.48 -7.12
C ASN A 325 14.80 -15.25 -8.05
N ALA A 326 15.94 -14.80 -8.57
CA ALA A 326 16.00 -13.59 -9.40
C ALA A 326 15.14 -13.69 -10.68
N THR A 327 15.02 -14.88 -11.26
CA THR A 327 14.21 -15.11 -12.46
C THR A 327 12.73 -14.94 -12.18
N ASN A 328 12.24 -15.47 -11.05
CA ASN A 328 10.84 -15.38 -10.66
C ASN A 328 10.46 -13.94 -10.30
N ILE A 329 11.31 -13.23 -9.55
CA ILE A 329 11.12 -11.80 -9.26
C ILE A 329 11.04 -11.00 -10.56
N ASN A 330 11.99 -11.19 -11.46
CA ASN A 330 11.98 -10.51 -12.76
C ASN A 330 10.71 -10.82 -13.56
N HIS A 331 10.32 -12.09 -13.64
CA HIS A 331 9.13 -12.52 -14.36
C HIS A 331 7.87 -11.84 -13.79
N SER A 332 7.71 -11.84 -12.49
CA SER A 332 6.56 -11.27 -11.81
C SER A 332 6.47 -9.76 -12.01
N ILE A 333 7.57 -9.02 -11.85
CA ILE A 333 7.62 -7.58 -12.11
C ILE A 333 7.24 -7.27 -13.56
N GLN A 334 7.88 -7.94 -14.52
CA GLN A 334 7.66 -7.70 -15.94
C GLN A 334 6.26 -8.10 -16.39
N SER A 335 5.74 -9.23 -15.89
CA SER A 335 4.37 -9.70 -16.18
C SER A 335 3.34 -8.67 -15.68
N TYR A 336 3.48 -8.19 -14.46
CA TYR A 336 2.59 -7.16 -13.92
C TYR A 336 2.64 -5.86 -14.74
N LEU A 337 3.84 -5.34 -14.99
CA LEU A 337 3.99 -4.09 -15.75
C LEU A 337 3.41 -4.17 -17.16
N LYS A 338 3.49 -5.33 -17.81
CA LYS A 338 2.91 -5.57 -19.15
C LYS A 338 1.38 -5.60 -19.17
N THR A 339 0.74 -5.89 -18.04
CA THR A 339 -0.73 -5.92 -17.96
C THR A 339 -1.35 -4.55 -17.72
N LEU A 340 -0.55 -3.56 -17.30
CA LEU A 340 -1.06 -2.23 -17.00
C LEU A 340 -1.58 -1.54 -18.27
N PRO A 341 -2.75 -0.89 -18.22
CA PRO A 341 -3.20 -0.01 -19.31
C PRO A 341 -2.24 1.18 -19.46
N ALA A 342 -2.27 1.85 -20.60
CA ALA A 342 -1.37 2.98 -20.90
C ALA A 342 -1.42 4.11 -19.87
N SER A 343 -2.56 4.30 -19.20
CA SER A 343 -2.75 5.27 -18.10
C SER A 343 -2.57 4.66 -16.71
N GLY A 344 -2.29 3.36 -16.62
CA GLY A 344 -2.18 2.65 -15.35
C GLY A 344 -0.89 2.98 -14.62
N ILE A 345 -0.97 3.11 -13.31
CA ILE A 345 0.17 3.33 -12.42
C ILE A 345 0.46 2.02 -11.68
N SER A 346 1.71 1.58 -11.75
CA SER A 346 2.15 0.41 -10.98
C SER A 346 2.14 0.70 -9.48
N ASN A 347 1.88 -0.33 -8.69
CA ASN A 347 1.97 -0.23 -7.24
C ASN A 347 2.52 -1.54 -6.64
N TRP A 348 3.09 -1.44 -5.46
CA TRP A 348 3.82 -2.51 -4.80
C TRP A 348 3.44 -2.54 -3.31
N ALA A 349 3.11 -3.73 -2.84
CA ALA A 349 2.91 -4.05 -1.44
C ALA A 349 3.53 -5.42 -1.17
N SER A 350 4.28 -5.54 -0.09
CA SER A 350 4.96 -6.78 0.29
C SER A 350 4.62 -7.22 1.70
N GLU A 351 3.99 -6.36 2.47
CA GLU A 351 3.46 -6.61 3.80
C GLU A 351 2.10 -5.96 3.94
N SER A 352 1.22 -6.61 4.69
CA SER A 352 -0.05 -6.07 5.14
C SER A 352 -0.44 -6.67 6.49
N HIS A 353 -1.61 -6.31 6.98
CA HIS A 353 -2.16 -6.85 8.23
C HIS A 353 -2.73 -8.28 8.09
N ASP A 354 -2.78 -8.83 6.89
CA ASP A 354 -3.30 -10.16 6.60
C ASP A 354 -2.21 -11.21 6.35
N TYR A 355 -0.96 -10.76 6.19
CA TYR A 355 0.15 -11.63 5.82
C TYR A 355 1.34 -11.52 6.77
N THR A 356 2.13 -12.59 6.80
CA THR A 356 3.40 -12.70 7.51
C THR A 356 4.39 -11.64 7.03
N ARG A 357 5.09 -10.99 7.95
CA ARG A 357 6.08 -9.94 7.65
C ARG A 357 7.30 -10.47 6.90
N ILE A 358 7.94 -9.63 6.09
CA ILE A 358 9.12 -9.98 5.28
C ILE A 358 10.21 -10.67 6.09
N PRO A 359 10.67 -10.14 7.25
CA PRO A 359 11.75 -10.79 7.99
C PRO A 359 11.39 -12.19 8.47
N SER A 360 10.11 -12.43 8.75
CA SER A 360 9.62 -13.75 9.19
C SER A 360 9.51 -14.76 8.05
N ARG A 361 9.36 -14.28 6.80
CA ARG A 361 9.32 -15.12 5.59
C ARG A 361 10.72 -15.41 5.06
N PHE A 362 11.59 -14.41 5.02
CA PHE A 362 12.82 -14.42 4.22
C PHE A 362 14.10 -14.25 5.05
N GLY A 363 13.96 -14.15 6.39
CA GLY A 363 15.06 -13.92 7.33
C GLY A 363 15.28 -12.44 7.65
N ALA A 364 15.65 -12.15 8.88
CA ALA A 364 15.84 -10.80 9.39
C ALA A 364 16.97 -10.02 8.65
N GLU A 365 17.95 -10.75 8.10
CA GLU A 365 19.06 -10.19 7.32
C GLU A 365 18.62 -9.69 5.93
N SER A 366 17.48 -10.12 5.41
CA SER A 366 16.98 -9.74 4.07
C SER A 366 16.23 -8.41 4.02
N VAL A 367 15.92 -7.80 5.18
CA VAL A 367 15.07 -6.59 5.31
C VAL A 367 15.51 -5.46 4.37
N ASP A 368 16.78 -5.10 4.41
CA ASP A 368 17.27 -3.98 3.58
C ASP A 368 17.23 -4.31 2.09
N ALA A 369 17.53 -5.56 1.70
CA ALA A 369 17.47 -5.99 0.30
C ALA A 369 16.04 -5.89 -0.25
N TRP A 370 15.03 -6.34 0.52
CA TRP A 370 13.62 -6.21 0.15
C TRP A 370 13.16 -4.76 0.13
N ASN A 371 13.59 -3.94 1.09
CA ASN A 371 13.30 -2.51 1.08
C ASN A 371 13.92 -1.81 -0.13
N MET A 372 15.16 -2.15 -0.53
CA MET A 372 15.80 -1.63 -1.74
C MET A 372 15.06 -2.07 -2.99
N LEU A 373 14.66 -3.34 -3.07
CA LEU A 373 13.90 -3.88 -4.20
C LEU A 373 12.66 -3.03 -4.45
N GLN A 374 11.77 -2.91 -3.48
CA GLN A 374 10.46 -2.31 -3.71
C GLN A 374 10.45 -0.78 -3.67
N MET A 375 11.32 -0.15 -2.88
CA MET A 375 11.34 1.31 -2.71
C MET A 375 11.60 2.07 -4.01
N LEU A 376 12.43 1.53 -4.90
CA LEU A 376 12.87 2.22 -6.10
C LEU A 376 12.23 1.69 -7.39
N LEU A 377 11.29 0.73 -7.28
CA LEU A 377 10.42 0.34 -8.39
C LEU A 377 9.53 1.51 -8.84
N PRO A 378 9.09 1.54 -10.12
CA PRO A 378 8.23 2.61 -10.62
C PRO A 378 6.85 2.59 -9.96
N GLY A 379 6.23 3.76 -9.81
CA GLY A 379 4.85 3.91 -9.32
C GLY A 379 4.75 4.04 -7.79
N ILE A 380 3.66 3.53 -7.22
CA ILE A 380 3.27 3.70 -5.82
C ILE A 380 3.91 2.61 -4.95
N LEU A 381 4.32 2.96 -3.73
CA LEU A 381 4.70 1.98 -2.72
C LEU A 381 3.77 2.07 -1.52
N ASN A 382 3.18 0.93 -1.12
CA ASN A 382 2.49 0.78 0.15
C ASN A 382 3.44 0.16 1.18
N VAL A 383 3.57 0.80 2.33
CA VAL A 383 4.41 0.38 3.45
C VAL A 383 3.51 0.09 4.65
N TYR A 384 3.54 -1.12 5.15
CA TYR A 384 2.85 -1.49 6.38
C TYR A 384 3.68 -1.02 7.59
N TYR A 385 3.03 -0.49 8.64
CA TYR A 385 3.74 0.05 9.81
C TYR A 385 4.75 -0.96 10.37
N GLY A 386 5.95 -0.47 10.71
CA GLY A 386 7.04 -1.28 11.23
C GLY A 386 7.91 -1.97 10.18
N MET A 387 7.54 -1.94 8.89
CA MET A 387 8.37 -2.44 7.80
C MET A 387 9.71 -1.69 7.72
N GLU A 388 9.71 -0.39 7.98
CA GLU A 388 10.91 0.46 8.05
C GLU A 388 11.88 0.05 9.16
N LEU A 389 11.37 -0.61 10.21
CA LEU A 389 12.18 -1.16 11.31
C LEU A 389 12.62 -2.60 11.07
N GLY A 390 12.05 -3.27 10.07
CA GLY A 390 12.18 -4.70 9.87
C GLY A 390 11.52 -5.50 11.00
N LEU A 391 10.30 -5.12 11.41
CA LEU A 391 9.55 -5.87 12.42
C LEU A 391 9.26 -7.29 11.94
N GLU A 392 9.35 -8.22 12.86
CA GLU A 392 9.05 -9.63 12.67
C GLU A 392 7.66 -9.97 13.21
N ASP A 393 7.09 -11.07 12.76
CA ASP A 393 5.89 -11.63 13.36
C ASP A 393 6.18 -12.06 14.81
N SER A 394 5.26 -11.76 15.71
CA SER A 394 5.37 -12.16 17.10
C SER A 394 4.69 -13.50 17.33
N PHE A 395 5.26 -14.32 18.21
CA PHE A 395 4.55 -15.49 18.68
C PHE A 395 3.39 -15.09 19.60
N ILE A 396 2.16 -15.46 19.21
CA ILE A 396 0.93 -15.19 19.97
C ILE A 396 0.37 -16.51 20.48
N ARG A 397 0.31 -16.67 21.81
CA ARG A 397 -0.28 -17.85 22.41
C ARG A 397 -1.77 -17.92 22.10
N GLN A 398 -2.34 -19.11 22.04
CA GLN A 398 -3.74 -19.35 21.72
C GLN A 398 -4.72 -18.55 22.63
N ASP A 399 -4.39 -18.42 23.93
CA ASP A 399 -5.17 -17.65 24.89
C ASP A 399 -5.08 -16.12 24.70
N GLN A 400 -4.13 -15.65 23.91
CA GLN A 400 -3.90 -14.22 23.61
C GLN A 400 -4.45 -13.80 22.25
N ARG A 401 -4.90 -14.75 21.42
CA ARG A 401 -5.38 -14.46 20.07
C ARG A 401 -6.66 -13.63 20.09
N GLN A 402 -6.70 -12.64 19.24
CA GLN A 402 -7.83 -11.74 19.05
C GLN A 402 -8.52 -11.95 17.69
N ASP A 403 -7.76 -12.33 16.67
CA ASP A 403 -8.28 -12.62 15.34
C ASP A 403 -9.26 -13.79 15.37
N HIS A 404 -10.44 -13.61 14.77
CA HIS A 404 -11.49 -14.64 14.71
C HIS A 404 -10.99 -15.94 14.07
N ILE A 405 -10.32 -15.85 12.94
CA ILE A 405 -9.72 -16.99 12.24
C ILE A 405 -8.70 -17.69 13.14
N GLY A 406 -7.84 -16.91 13.81
CA GLY A 406 -6.82 -17.43 14.70
C GLY A 406 -7.36 -18.11 15.98
N ARG A 407 -8.60 -17.81 16.39
CA ARG A 407 -9.24 -18.48 17.54
C ARG A 407 -9.89 -19.82 17.19
N THR A 408 -10.31 -19.99 15.94
CA THR A 408 -11.07 -21.15 15.47
C THR A 408 -10.25 -22.17 14.71
N GLN A 409 -9.04 -21.80 14.26
CA GLN A 409 -8.12 -22.63 13.48
C GLN A 409 -6.76 -22.79 14.16
N PHE A 410 -5.86 -23.59 13.55
CA PHE A 410 -4.53 -23.85 14.07
C PHE A 410 -3.57 -22.65 13.94
N ASP A 411 -2.43 -22.70 14.65
CA ASP A 411 -1.43 -21.63 14.78
C ASP A 411 -0.96 -20.96 13.49
N THR A 412 -1.01 -21.66 12.37
CA THR A 412 -0.55 -21.15 11.06
C THR A 412 -1.49 -20.18 10.38
N THR A 413 -2.70 -19.97 10.92
CA THR A 413 -3.75 -19.16 10.26
C THR A 413 -4.03 -17.82 10.94
N THR A 414 -3.52 -17.58 12.15
CA THR A 414 -3.78 -16.32 12.85
C THR A 414 -3.03 -15.15 12.23
N ARG A 415 -3.75 -14.06 11.98
CA ARG A 415 -3.19 -12.79 11.49
C ARG A 415 -2.62 -11.92 12.63
N ASP A 416 -2.87 -12.27 13.89
CA ASP A 416 -2.40 -11.51 15.06
C ASP A 416 -0.88 -11.37 15.11
N THR A 417 -0.14 -12.33 14.55
CA THR A 417 1.33 -12.36 14.56
C THR A 417 1.95 -11.12 13.91
N SER A 418 1.35 -10.64 12.81
CA SER A 418 1.80 -9.45 12.07
C SER A 418 1.16 -8.14 12.56
N ARG A 419 0.15 -8.21 13.46
CA ARG A 419 -0.65 -7.07 13.93
C ARG A 419 -0.22 -6.50 15.28
N THR A 420 0.94 -6.91 15.79
CA THR A 420 1.44 -6.53 17.11
C THR A 420 1.81 -5.05 17.20
N PRO A 421 1.76 -4.46 18.42
CA PRO A 421 1.99 -3.02 18.60
C PRO A 421 3.36 -2.53 18.12
N MET A 422 3.38 -1.29 17.59
CA MET A 422 4.57 -0.60 17.13
C MET A 422 5.52 -0.29 18.30
N PRO A 423 6.79 -0.72 18.26
CA PRO A 423 7.76 -0.39 19.29
C PRO A 423 8.39 0.98 19.04
N TRP A 424 8.01 1.98 19.82
CA TRP A 424 8.53 3.35 19.73
C TRP A 424 9.86 3.53 20.44
N ASP A 425 10.05 2.85 21.57
CA ASP A 425 11.29 2.89 22.37
C ASP A 425 11.51 1.59 23.16
N ASN A 426 12.51 1.57 24.03
CA ASN A 426 12.87 0.42 24.84
C ASN A 426 12.20 0.40 26.23
N THR A 427 11.25 1.28 26.51
CA THR A 427 10.50 1.30 27.77
C THR A 427 9.44 0.20 27.82
N LYS A 428 8.76 0.06 28.94
CA LYS A 428 7.67 -0.93 29.11
C LYS A 428 6.68 -0.81 27.93
N ASN A 429 6.25 -1.94 27.41
CA ASN A 429 5.36 -2.03 26.27
C ASN A 429 5.88 -1.28 25.02
N GLY A 430 7.22 -1.17 24.87
CA GLY A 430 7.83 -0.52 23.71
C GLY A 430 7.45 0.96 23.53
N GLY A 431 7.04 1.65 24.59
CA GLY A 431 6.51 3.01 24.49
C GLY A 431 5.16 3.13 23.74
N PHE A 432 4.56 2.00 23.39
CA PHE A 432 3.26 1.96 22.72
C PHE A 432 2.13 2.42 23.65
N THR A 433 2.06 1.87 24.87
CA THR A 433 1.02 2.13 25.86
C THR A 433 1.59 2.29 27.28
N THR A 434 0.88 3.06 28.10
CA THR A 434 1.12 3.15 29.56
C THR A 434 0.32 2.10 30.35
N ALA A 435 -0.61 1.38 29.71
CA ALA A 435 -1.37 0.29 30.30
C ALA A 435 -0.46 -0.81 30.89
N GLU A 436 -1.06 -1.66 31.71
CA GLU A 436 -0.34 -2.84 32.22
C GLU A 436 0.03 -3.79 31.08
N LYS A 437 -0.86 -4.00 30.13
CA LYS A 437 -0.71 -4.87 28.95
C LYS A 437 -1.33 -4.23 27.72
N PRO A 438 -0.67 -4.33 26.55
CA PRO A 438 -1.30 -4.00 25.28
C PRO A 438 -2.31 -5.08 24.86
N TRP A 439 -3.18 -4.75 23.89
CA TRP A 439 -4.20 -5.66 23.34
C TRP A 439 -3.63 -6.95 22.71
N LEU A 440 -2.43 -6.87 22.14
CA LEU A 440 -1.58 -7.99 21.70
C LEU A 440 -0.17 -7.82 22.30
N PRO A 441 0.56 -8.93 22.56
CA PRO A 441 1.94 -8.85 23.01
C PRO A 441 2.83 -8.13 21.98
N ILE A 442 3.76 -7.29 22.46
CA ILE A 442 4.81 -6.72 21.62
C ILE A 442 5.90 -7.79 21.39
N HIS A 443 6.50 -7.79 20.21
CA HIS A 443 7.62 -8.69 19.90
C HIS A 443 8.76 -8.51 20.91
N SER A 444 9.29 -9.60 21.44
CA SER A 444 10.25 -9.58 22.56
C SER A 444 11.55 -8.83 22.28
N ASN A 445 11.92 -8.66 21.00
CA ASN A 445 13.13 -7.93 20.59
C ASN A 445 12.98 -6.40 20.62
N TYR A 446 11.81 -5.86 21.02
CA TYR A 446 11.54 -4.41 21.04
C TYR A 446 12.56 -3.61 21.85
N VAL A 447 13.23 -4.23 22.82
CA VAL A 447 14.26 -3.59 23.65
C VAL A 447 15.42 -3.07 22.79
N HIS A 448 15.70 -3.72 21.67
CA HIS A 448 16.76 -3.36 20.73
C HIS A 448 16.22 -2.91 19.35
N LYS A 449 15.08 -3.48 18.92
CA LYS A 449 14.44 -3.17 17.63
C LYS A 449 13.23 -2.26 17.86
N ASN A 450 13.47 -0.96 17.92
CA ASN A 450 12.45 0.08 18.12
C ASN A 450 12.85 1.38 17.42
N VAL A 451 11.89 2.30 17.26
CA VAL A 451 12.11 3.57 16.55
C VAL A 451 13.28 4.34 17.13
N LYS A 452 13.29 4.57 18.46
CA LYS A 452 14.32 5.39 19.11
C LYS A 452 15.72 4.81 18.90
N SER A 453 15.93 3.53 19.20
CA SER A 453 17.24 2.89 19.04
C SER A 453 17.72 2.88 17.60
N GLN A 454 16.81 2.73 16.62
CA GLN A 454 17.18 2.74 15.22
C GLN A 454 17.44 4.14 14.67
N LEU A 455 16.81 5.19 15.19
CA LEU A 455 17.17 6.58 14.84
C LEU A 455 18.60 6.93 15.27
N GLU A 456 19.07 6.37 16.38
CA GLU A 456 20.42 6.59 16.93
C GLU A 456 21.52 5.78 16.20
N ASP A 457 21.18 4.68 15.51
CA ASP A 457 22.13 3.84 14.74
C ASP A 457 22.13 4.23 13.24
N PRO A 458 23.18 4.90 12.72
CA PRO A 458 23.25 5.30 11.31
C PRO A 458 23.17 4.15 10.30
N LYS A 459 23.44 2.91 10.74
CA LYS A 459 23.39 1.67 9.93
C LYS A 459 22.12 0.86 10.14
N SER A 460 21.14 1.39 10.87
CA SER A 460 19.86 0.72 11.12
C SER A 460 19.02 0.57 9.85
N HIS A 461 18.06 -0.35 9.89
CA HIS A 461 17.05 -0.50 8.84
C HIS A 461 16.28 0.80 8.61
N LEU A 462 15.87 1.49 9.69
CA LEU A 462 15.15 2.76 9.62
C LEU A 462 15.97 3.84 8.91
N ASN A 463 17.25 4.00 9.24
CA ASN A 463 18.09 5.00 8.58
C ASN A 463 18.42 4.62 7.13
N THR A 464 18.53 3.33 6.82
CA THR A 464 18.61 2.83 5.44
C THR A 464 17.33 3.15 4.68
N PHE A 465 16.17 2.85 5.26
CA PHE A 465 14.86 3.17 4.69
C PHE A 465 14.71 4.68 4.40
N LYS A 466 15.05 5.55 5.35
CA LYS A 466 15.02 7.02 5.16
C LYS A 466 15.90 7.49 3.99
N ARG A 467 17.09 6.89 3.79
CA ARG A 467 17.93 7.19 2.61
C ARG A 467 17.26 6.78 1.31
N LEU A 468 16.64 5.61 1.28
CA LEU A 468 15.90 5.13 0.11
C LEU A 468 14.70 6.02 -0.20
N VAL A 469 13.95 6.50 0.81
CA VAL A 469 12.83 7.42 0.61
C VAL A 469 13.31 8.76 0.02
N LYS A 470 14.44 9.29 0.47
CA LYS A 470 15.02 10.50 -0.14
C LYS A 470 15.35 10.28 -1.62
N LEU A 471 15.97 9.15 -1.94
CA LEU A 471 16.30 8.80 -3.32
C LEU A 471 15.03 8.59 -4.17
N ARG A 472 13.97 7.96 -3.62
CA ARG A 472 12.68 7.77 -4.30
C ARG A 472 12.08 9.10 -4.78
N LYS A 473 12.32 10.20 -4.07
CA LYS A 473 11.78 11.54 -4.41
C LYS A 473 12.57 12.26 -5.52
N THR A 474 13.66 11.70 -6.02
CA THR A 474 14.45 12.28 -7.10
C THR A 474 13.82 12.09 -8.48
N HIS A 475 14.20 12.95 -9.43
CA HIS A 475 13.70 12.87 -10.80
C HIS A 475 14.07 11.56 -11.49
N VAL A 476 15.27 11.02 -11.25
CA VAL A 476 15.72 9.76 -11.86
C VAL A 476 14.81 8.58 -11.44
N ILE A 477 14.33 8.56 -10.20
CA ILE A 477 13.39 7.52 -9.75
C ILE A 477 11.97 7.79 -10.24
N ARG A 478 11.51 9.03 -10.27
CA ARG A 478 10.16 9.38 -10.67
C ARG A 478 9.92 9.22 -12.17
N HIS A 479 10.90 9.61 -13.00
CA HIS A 479 10.74 9.72 -14.45
C HIS A 479 11.72 8.84 -15.25
N GLY A 480 12.75 8.27 -14.60
CA GLY A 480 13.78 7.47 -15.27
C GLY A 480 13.23 6.18 -15.89
N ARG A 481 13.83 5.80 -17.02
CA ARG A 481 13.58 4.50 -17.66
C ARG A 481 13.91 3.38 -16.69
N PHE A 482 13.09 2.33 -16.73
CA PHE A 482 13.22 1.15 -15.89
C PHE A 482 13.61 -0.07 -16.72
N ASP A 483 14.74 -0.69 -16.38
CA ASP A 483 15.21 -1.92 -17.01
C ASP A 483 15.58 -2.94 -15.92
N THR A 484 15.35 -4.24 -16.17
CA THR A 484 15.62 -5.33 -15.22
C THR A 484 16.60 -6.34 -15.79
N TYR A 485 17.40 -6.97 -14.91
CA TYR A 485 18.43 -7.93 -15.27
C TYR A 485 18.51 -9.06 -14.25
N VAL A 486 18.75 -10.27 -14.72
CA VAL A 486 19.07 -11.44 -13.91
C VAL A 486 20.56 -11.70 -14.05
N LEU A 487 21.32 -11.49 -12.99
CA LEU A 487 22.79 -11.66 -13.00
C LEU A 487 23.17 -13.12 -12.70
N SER A 488 22.41 -13.78 -11.81
CA SER A 488 22.53 -15.20 -11.48
C SER A 488 21.16 -15.73 -11.01
N THR A 489 21.10 -16.98 -10.60
CA THR A 489 19.88 -17.55 -9.98
C THR A 489 19.36 -16.71 -8.80
N TRP A 490 20.26 -16.11 -8.02
CA TRP A 490 19.91 -15.42 -6.79
C TRP A 490 20.14 -13.92 -6.82
N VAL A 491 20.87 -13.40 -7.83
CA VAL A 491 21.17 -11.97 -7.93
C VAL A 491 20.30 -11.32 -8.98
N PHE A 492 19.41 -10.47 -8.50
CA PHE A 492 18.52 -9.63 -9.30
C PHE A 492 19.05 -8.19 -9.32
N MET A 493 18.96 -7.55 -10.49
CA MET A 493 19.29 -6.14 -10.66
C MET A 493 18.22 -5.44 -11.48
N TYR A 494 18.00 -4.17 -11.17
CA TYR A 494 17.31 -3.24 -12.06
C TYR A 494 17.93 -1.87 -12.04
N THR A 495 17.64 -1.06 -13.06
CA THR A 495 18.15 0.30 -13.20
C THR A 495 17.03 1.32 -13.37
N ARG A 496 17.29 2.54 -12.90
CA ARG A 496 16.52 3.75 -13.21
C ARG A 496 17.49 4.71 -13.88
N THR A 497 17.22 5.05 -15.14
CA THR A 497 18.11 5.92 -15.93
C THR A 497 17.36 7.14 -16.46
N LEU A 498 17.90 8.31 -16.18
CA LEU A 498 17.40 9.58 -16.68
C LEU A 498 18.60 10.41 -17.18
N GLU A 499 18.63 10.71 -18.48
CA GLU A 499 19.75 11.39 -19.12
C GLU A 499 21.09 10.66 -18.86
N SER A 500 22.03 11.28 -18.17
CA SER A 500 23.33 10.70 -17.78
C SER A 500 23.34 10.06 -16.40
N GLU A 501 22.26 10.20 -15.65
CA GLU A 501 22.15 9.66 -14.30
C GLU A 501 21.55 8.26 -14.32
N THR A 502 22.22 7.31 -13.67
CA THR A 502 21.72 5.94 -13.49
C THR A 502 21.84 5.53 -12.04
N ILE A 503 20.71 5.03 -11.50
CA ILE A 503 20.66 4.32 -10.24
C ILE A 503 20.49 2.83 -10.55
N ALA A 504 21.36 1.99 -10.00
CA ALA A 504 21.27 0.53 -10.08
C ALA A 504 20.98 -0.05 -8.71
N VAL A 505 19.98 -0.89 -8.62
CA VAL A 505 19.63 -1.66 -7.42
C VAL A 505 20.03 -3.11 -7.67
N ILE A 506 20.88 -3.65 -6.84
CA ILE A 506 21.38 -5.03 -6.93
C ILE A 506 21.09 -5.72 -5.61
N ILE A 507 20.42 -6.86 -5.65
CA ILE A 507 20.10 -7.65 -4.47
C ILE A 507 20.51 -9.11 -4.67
N ASN A 508 21.11 -9.69 -3.63
CA ASN A 508 21.38 -11.12 -3.53
C ASN A 508 20.36 -11.76 -2.58
N LEU A 509 19.48 -12.57 -3.11
CA LEU A 509 18.43 -13.27 -2.37
C LEU A 509 18.89 -14.64 -1.85
N GLY A 510 20.04 -15.12 -2.33
CA GLY A 510 20.61 -16.41 -1.98
C GLY A 510 21.27 -16.46 -0.60
N THR A 511 21.79 -17.63 -0.29
CA THR A 511 22.49 -17.95 0.96
C THR A 511 24.02 -17.92 0.81
N GLU A 512 24.50 -17.68 -0.40
CA GLU A 512 25.94 -17.64 -0.72
C GLU A 512 26.35 -16.25 -1.21
N THR A 513 27.65 -15.95 -1.09
CA THR A 513 28.24 -14.73 -1.69
C THR A 513 28.37 -14.92 -3.19
N GLU A 514 27.93 -13.94 -3.98
CA GLU A 514 27.98 -14.00 -5.44
C GLU A 514 28.71 -12.81 -6.06
N GLN A 515 29.34 -13.04 -7.22
CA GLN A 515 29.95 -11.96 -8.02
C GLN A 515 28.89 -11.19 -8.80
N ILE A 516 28.98 -9.86 -8.82
CA ILE A 516 28.01 -8.98 -9.48
C ILE A 516 28.55 -8.40 -10.79
N CYS A 517 28.84 -9.27 -11.77
CA CYS A 517 29.30 -8.87 -13.11
C CYS A 517 28.13 -8.36 -13.98
N ALA A 518 27.69 -7.13 -13.75
CA ALA A 518 26.51 -6.57 -14.41
C ALA A 518 26.71 -6.29 -15.91
N ASN A 519 27.91 -5.92 -16.35
CA ASN A 519 28.20 -5.58 -17.75
C ASN A 519 28.01 -6.74 -18.74
N ASN A 520 27.93 -7.97 -18.25
CA ASN A 520 27.63 -9.13 -19.10
C ASN A 520 26.22 -9.05 -19.70
N VAL A 521 25.27 -8.39 -18.99
CA VAL A 521 23.86 -8.28 -19.38
C VAL A 521 23.38 -6.83 -19.54
N ALA A 522 24.07 -5.87 -18.92
CA ALA A 522 23.74 -4.44 -18.93
C ALA A 522 24.93 -3.63 -19.48
N GLN A 523 25.22 -3.80 -20.77
CA GLN A 523 26.42 -3.25 -21.45
C GLN A 523 26.53 -1.71 -21.41
N THR A 524 25.43 -1.01 -21.17
CA THR A 524 25.39 0.46 -21.06
C THR A 524 25.78 0.98 -19.68
N LEU A 525 25.92 0.12 -18.68
CA LEU A 525 26.34 0.54 -17.35
C LEU A 525 27.85 0.84 -17.31
N PRO A 526 28.28 1.83 -16.51
CA PRO A 526 29.68 2.03 -16.21
C PRO A 526 30.31 0.77 -15.59
N GLY A 527 31.58 0.52 -15.90
CA GLY A 527 32.32 -0.61 -15.31
C GLY A 527 32.53 -0.49 -13.80
N VAL A 528 32.41 0.72 -13.27
CA VAL A 528 32.47 1.04 -11.83
C VAL A 528 31.37 2.02 -11.50
N MET A 529 30.67 1.79 -10.39
CA MET A 529 29.65 2.69 -9.83
C MET A 529 29.90 2.91 -8.33
N THR A 530 29.36 3.99 -7.79
CA THR A 530 29.52 4.36 -6.38
C THR A 530 28.33 3.88 -5.54
N VAL A 531 28.60 3.35 -4.34
CA VAL A 531 27.57 2.96 -3.38
C VAL A 531 26.86 4.20 -2.83
N HIS A 532 25.59 4.33 -3.18
CA HIS A 532 24.68 5.33 -2.59
C HIS A 532 24.10 4.83 -1.26
N THR A 533 23.56 3.61 -1.23
CA THR A 533 22.97 3.02 -0.03
C THR A 533 23.33 1.53 0.02
N PRO A 534 24.12 1.09 1.02
CA PRO A 534 24.37 -0.32 1.26
C PRO A 534 23.34 -0.89 2.23
N SER A 535 23.01 -2.18 2.12
CA SER A 535 22.36 -2.91 3.21
C SER A 535 23.31 -3.07 4.40
N ARG A 536 22.76 -3.22 5.59
CA ARG A 536 23.52 -3.39 6.83
C ARG A 536 24.54 -4.54 6.77
N ASN A 537 24.18 -5.62 6.08
CA ASN A 537 24.98 -6.86 5.97
C ASN A 537 25.85 -6.95 4.70
N SER A 538 25.81 -5.98 3.80
CA SER A 538 26.53 -6.02 2.51
C SER A 538 28.06 -6.01 2.64
N GLY A 539 28.59 -5.40 3.69
CA GLY A 539 30.03 -5.18 3.88
C GLY A 539 30.57 -3.90 3.24
N TYR A 540 29.74 -3.14 2.55
CA TYR A 540 30.09 -1.88 1.90
C TYR A 540 29.71 -0.67 2.76
N GLN A 541 30.32 0.48 2.42
CA GLN A 541 30.03 1.79 2.97
C GLN A 541 29.51 2.72 1.85
N ILE A 542 28.81 3.79 2.25
CA ILE A 542 28.44 4.86 1.31
C ILE A 542 29.71 5.46 0.73
N GLY A 543 29.75 5.63 -0.60
CA GLY A 543 30.90 6.17 -1.32
C GLY A 543 31.90 5.12 -1.82
N ASP A 544 31.79 3.86 -1.39
CA ASP A 544 32.65 2.78 -1.92
C ASP A 544 32.42 2.57 -3.42
N GLU A 545 33.48 2.22 -4.13
CA GLU A 545 33.42 1.82 -5.54
C GLU A 545 33.06 0.33 -5.68
N VAL A 546 32.15 0.04 -6.59
CA VAL A 546 31.73 -1.31 -6.97
C VAL A 546 32.09 -1.58 -8.42
N THR A 547 32.93 -2.59 -8.64
CA THR A 547 33.38 -3.02 -9.98
C THR A 547 32.31 -3.99 -10.56
N LEU A 548 31.70 -3.57 -11.66
CA LEU A 548 30.63 -4.31 -12.36
C LEU A 548 31.11 -5.02 -13.64
N THR A 549 32.40 -4.82 -14.01
CA THR A 549 33.01 -5.43 -15.21
C THR A 549 34.25 -6.20 -14.81
N SER A 550 34.36 -7.45 -15.21
CA SER A 550 35.59 -8.22 -15.04
C SER A 550 36.66 -7.69 -15.99
N LEU A 551 37.74 -7.17 -15.45
CA LEU A 551 38.94 -6.73 -16.18
C LEU A 551 40.11 -7.64 -15.81
N ILE A 552 41.14 -7.71 -16.70
CA ILE A 552 42.38 -8.47 -16.43
C ILE A 552 42.97 -7.99 -15.10
N GLY A 553 43.01 -8.90 -14.11
CA GLY A 553 43.53 -8.61 -12.76
C GLY A 553 42.58 -7.91 -11.79
N ARG A 554 41.31 -7.64 -12.21
CA ARG A 554 40.25 -7.13 -11.33
C ARG A 554 38.98 -7.93 -11.56
N PRO A 555 38.59 -8.85 -10.64
CA PRO A 555 37.29 -9.50 -10.71
C PRO A 555 36.17 -8.49 -10.43
N CYS A 556 34.96 -8.85 -10.80
CA CYS A 556 33.77 -8.11 -10.33
C CYS A 556 33.70 -8.11 -8.80
N SER A 557 33.07 -7.09 -8.25
CA SER A 557 32.76 -7.04 -6.83
C SER A 557 31.83 -8.18 -6.41
N GLU A 558 31.83 -8.49 -5.12
CA GLU A 558 31.00 -9.55 -4.52
C GLU A 558 29.87 -8.95 -3.69
N LEU A 559 28.74 -9.65 -3.64
CA LEU A 559 27.60 -9.29 -2.83
C LEU A 559 27.26 -10.44 -1.88
N ARG A 560 27.27 -10.16 -0.58
CA ARG A 560 26.99 -11.12 0.49
C ARG A 560 25.56 -11.69 0.42
N PRO A 561 25.30 -12.83 1.07
CA PRO A 561 23.97 -13.40 1.19
C PRO A 561 22.93 -12.40 1.75
N LYS A 562 21.70 -12.48 1.25
CA LYS A 562 20.54 -11.71 1.75
C LYS A 562 20.80 -10.21 1.86
N SER A 563 21.68 -9.66 1.00
CA SER A 563 22.10 -8.26 1.03
C SER A 563 21.78 -7.52 -0.25
N GLY A 564 21.89 -6.19 -0.21
CA GLY A 564 21.63 -5.33 -1.36
C GLY A 564 22.52 -4.10 -1.40
N LEU A 565 22.64 -3.53 -2.60
CA LEU A 565 23.33 -2.28 -2.88
C LEU A 565 22.47 -1.41 -3.80
N VAL A 566 22.39 -0.14 -3.47
CA VAL A 566 21.94 0.89 -4.39
C VAL A 566 23.15 1.66 -4.85
N LEU A 567 23.44 1.63 -6.14
CA LEU A 567 24.59 2.26 -6.77
C LEU A 567 24.16 3.46 -7.60
N SER A 568 25.02 4.46 -7.72
CA SER A 568 24.79 5.68 -8.51
C SER A 568 25.97 5.99 -9.41
N THR A 569 25.70 6.60 -10.57
CA THR A 569 26.72 7.24 -11.44
C THR A 569 27.17 8.60 -10.92
N SER A 570 26.38 9.22 -10.02
CA SER A 570 26.69 10.51 -9.40
C SER A 570 27.24 10.31 -7.99
N ASN A 571 28.05 11.24 -7.49
CA ASN A 571 28.51 11.19 -6.10
C ASN A 571 27.32 11.32 -5.13
N ALA A 572 27.35 10.57 -4.01
CA ALA A 572 26.28 10.54 -3.01
C ALA A 572 25.90 11.94 -2.45
N ASP A 573 26.84 12.89 -2.44
CA ASP A 573 26.65 14.26 -1.94
C ASP A 573 25.72 15.12 -2.83
N THR A 574 25.53 14.77 -4.11
CA THR A 574 24.63 15.53 -5.00
C THR A 574 23.15 15.40 -4.62
N TYR A 575 22.76 14.39 -3.86
CA TYR A 575 21.38 14.17 -3.40
C TYR A 575 21.03 14.88 -2.09
N SER A 576 22.04 15.42 -1.37
CA SER A 576 21.82 16.19 -0.14
C SER A 576 21.35 17.62 -0.38
N SER A 577 21.49 18.14 -1.63
CA SER A 577 21.23 19.54 -2.00
C SER A 577 19.94 19.76 -2.83
N GLY A 578 19.04 18.81 -2.89
CA GLY A 578 17.80 18.86 -3.69
C GLY A 578 16.80 19.98 -3.32
N CYS A 579 17.17 20.87 -2.37
CA CYS A 579 16.36 22.05 -2.00
C CYS A 579 16.92 23.39 -2.55
N SER A 580 18.05 23.41 -3.29
CA SER A 580 18.74 24.65 -3.67
C SER A 580 18.53 25.12 -5.13
N ILE A 581 17.90 24.34 -6.00
CA ILE A 581 17.70 24.73 -7.41
C ILE A 581 16.68 25.86 -7.54
N PHE A 582 15.66 25.93 -6.68
CA PHE A 582 14.72 27.05 -6.66
C PHE A 582 15.33 28.37 -6.18
N SER A 583 16.33 28.33 -5.27
CA SER A 583 17.04 29.53 -4.82
C SER A 583 17.95 30.14 -5.90
N ASN A 584 18.61 29.31 -6.70
CA ASN A 584 19.49 29.79 -7.75
C ASN A 584 18.74 30.39 -8.97
N CYS A 585 17.54 29.89 -9.30
CA CYS A 585 16.69 30.52 -10.33
C CYS A 585 16.18 31.91 -9.88
N ILE A 586 15.83 32.09 -8.62
CA ILE A 586 15.39 33.38 -8.09
C ILE A 586 16.55 34.36 -8.01
N ILE A 587 17.75 33.93 -7.61
CA ILE A 587 18.94 34.80 -7.55
C ILE A 587 19.36 35.22 -8.97
N ASN A 588 19.32 34.33 -9.96
CA ASN A 588 19.62 34.69 -11.35
C ASN A 588 18.55 35.62 -11.97
N LEU A 589 17.29 35.48 -11.63
CA LEU A 589 16.23 36.41 -12.04
C LEU A 589 16.39 37.80 -11.40
N ILE A 590 16.80 37.86 -10.13
CA ILE A 590 17.06 39.13 -9.43
C ILE A 590 18.31 39.82 -10.00
N VAL A 591 19.38 39.07 -10.34
CA VAL A 591 20.60 39.63 -10.96
C VAL A 591 20.27 40.12 -12.38
N LEU A 592 19.47 39.42 -13.18
CA LEU A 592 19.04 39.89 -14.50
C LEU A 592 18.19 41.16 -14.40
N ALA A 593 17.25 41.21 -13.44
CA ALA A 593 16.42 42.39 -13.22
C ALA A 593 17.24 43.61 -12.75
N THR A 594 18.29 43.41 -11.96
CA THR A 594 19.18 44.47 -11.48
C THR A 594 20.11 44.98 -12.59
N VAL A 595 20.59 44.11 -13.47
CA VAL A 595 21.40 44.49 -14.63
C VAL A 595 20.54 45.23 -15.66
N MET A 596 19.29 44.85 -15.89
CA MET A 596 18.37 45.60 -16.76
C MET A 596 17.99 46.97 -16.20
N SER A 597 17.83 47.10 -14.87
CA SER A 597 17.56 48.38 -14.22
C SER A 597 18.74 49.36 -14.21
N LEU A 598 20.00 48.85 -14.28
CA LEU A 598 21.19 49.66 -14.38
C LEU A 598 21.48 50.12 -15.80
N SER A 599 21.06 49.37 -16.83
CA SER A 599 21.24 49.77 -18.23
C SER A 599 20.24 50.82 -18.70
N THR A 600 19.10 51.00 -18.04
CA THR A 600 18.11 52.06 -18.34
C THR A 600 18.45 53.41 -17.67
N LYS A 601 19.43 53.49 -16.75
CA LYS A 601 19.92 54.74 -16.12
C LYS A 601 21.17 55.36 -16.75
N ILE A 602 21.66 54.78 -17.85
CA ILE A 602 22.85 55.29 -18.58
C ILE A 602 22.46 55.92 -19.94
N ILE A 603 21.16 55.98 -20.25
CA ILE A 603 20.64 56.58 -21.51
C ILE A 603 19.58 57.68 -21.16
N ASP A 604 19.91 58.54 -20.20
CA ASP A 604 19.32 59.89 -20.06
C ASP A 604 20.41 60.90 -19.78
#